data_a7e25ed25c77355c757dee42aa13eff3
#
_entry.id   a7e25ed25c77355c757dee42aa13eff3
#
_cell.length_a   1.000
_cell.length_b   1.000
_cell.length_c   1.000
_cell.angle_alpha   90.00
_cell.angle_beta   90.00
_cell.angle_gamma   90.00
#
_symmetry.space_group_name_H-M   'P 1'
#
loop_
_entity.id
_entity.type
_entity.pdbx_description
1 polymer ?
#
loop_
_entity_poly.entity_id
_entity_poly.type
_entity_poly.pdbx_seq_one_letter_code
_entity_poly.pdbx_strand_id
1 'polypeptide(L)'
;MTATDLVAALRPVVEAFDSLGVQYFLGGSVASSAHGVARASLDADVVADLDASKVDRLARQLAGAYYVPVEQMHTAAVDRRSFNLIHLATMFKIDVFVSKGRPFDRSAADRARRHAIGELGDGAFFVASAEDTVLAKLEWFRLGGETSERQWWDIVGLLRVGADTDRPYLRHWAETLGVNDLLDRAWIDAGHQI
;
A
#
# COMPACT_ATOMS: atom_id res chain seq x y z
N MET A 1 7.61 15.10 10.39
CA MET A 1 6.51 15.05 9.43
C MET A 1 5.26 14.62 10.18
N THR A 2 4.19 15.32 9.98
CA THR A 2 2.94 15.13 10.73
C THR A 2 1.93 14.30 9.93
N ALA A 3 0.92 13.74 10.60
CA ALA A 3 -0.21 13.10 9.92
C ALA A 3 -0.93 14.08 8.97
N THR A 4 -0.91 15.36 9.30
CA THR A 4 -1.46 16.44 8.47
C THR A 4 -0.74 16.56 7.13
N ASP A 5 0.60 16.45 7.10
CA ASP A 5 1.38 16.48 5.85
C ASP A 5 1.07 15.29 4.95
N LEU A 6 0.89 14.11 5.53
CA LEU A 6 0.49 12.90 4.83
C LEU A 6 -0.89 13.06 4.17
N VAL A 7 -1.88 13.55 4.93
CA VAL A 7 -3.24 13.78 4.42
C VAL A 7 -3.23 14.84 3.32
N ALA A 8 -2.51 15.95 3.51
CA ALA A 8 -2.38 17.02 2.53
C ALA A 8 -1.78 16.52 1.20
N ALA A 9 -0.79 15.61 1.30
CA ALA A 9 -0.16 15.04 0.11
C ALA A 9 -0.99 13.94 -0.56
N LEU A 10 -1.78 13.16 0.19
CA LEU A 10 -2.54 12.04 -0.39
C LEU A 10 -3.89 12.48 -0.98
N ARG A 11 -4.59 13.43 -0.34
CA ARG A 11 -5.95 13.80 -0.71
C ARG A 11 -6.12 14.18 -2.18
N PRO A 12 -5.32 15.09 -2.76
CA PRO A 12 -5.50 15.44 -4.17
C PRO A 12 -5.26 14.25 -5.12
N VAL A 13 -4.36 13.33 -4.77
CA VAL A 13 -4.07 12.13 -5.58
C VAL A 13 -5.25 11.18 -5.57
N VAL A 14 -5.84 10.92 -4.39
CA VAL A 14 -6.98 10.01 -4.30
C VAL A 14 -8.25 10.62 -4.90
N GLU A 15 -8.47 11.93 -4.76
CA GLU A 15 -9.56 12.64 -5.43
C GLU A 15 -9.42 12.56 -6.97
N ALA A 16 -8.19 12.68 -7.48
CA ALA A 16 -7.92 12.49 -8.90
C ALA A 16 -8.21 11.04 -9.34
N PHE A 17 -7.81 10.03 -8.56
CA PHE A 17 -8.15 8.63 -8.84
C PHE A 17 -9.67 8.41 -8.84
N ASP A 18 -10.37 8.89 -7.82
CA ASP A 18 -11.83 8.78 -7.72
C ASP A 18 -12.53 9.42 -8.94
N SER A 19 -12.11 10.63 -9.35
CA SER A 19 -12.66 11.35 -10.50
C SER A 19 -12.44 10.64 -11.84
N LEU A 20 -11.39 9.82 -11.92
CA LEU A 20 -11.03 9.04 -13.10
C LEU A 20 -11.56 7.60 -13.04
N GLY A 21 -12.24 7.22 -11.96
CA GLY A 21 -12.68 5.84 -11.73
C GLY A 21 -11.49 4.88 -11.67
N VAL A 22 -10.40 5.28 -11.02
CA VAL A 22 -9.24 4.44 -10.74
C VAL A 22 -9.40 3.86 -9.34
N GLN A 23 -9.55 2.54 -9.25
CA GLN A 23 -9.56 1.86 -7.95
C GLN A 23 -8.17 1.93 -7.33
N TYR A 24 -8.11 2.26 -6.05
CA TYR A 24 -6.84 2.37 -5.30
C TYR A 24 -7.00 1.92 -3.85
N PHE A 25 -5.89 1.63 -3.20
CA PHE A 25 -5.79 1.51 -1.75
C PHE A 25 -4.37 1.84 -1.26
N LEU A 26 -4.27 2.27 -0.01
CA LEU A 26 -3.00 2.52 0.66
C LEU A 26 -2.47 1.21 1.21
N GLY A 27 -1.19 0.97 1.00
CA GLY A 27 -0.43 -0.17 1.49
C GLY A 27 0.70 0.23 2.43
N GLY A 28 1.73 -0.59 2.45
CA GLY A 28 3.01 -0.30 3.09
C GLY A 28 2.94 0.09 4.56
N SER A 29 3.67 1.14 4.92
CA SER A 29 3.76 1.63 6.30
C SER A 29 2.49 2.31 6.78
N VAL A 30 1.76 2.98 5.87
CA VAL A 30 0.48 3.63 6.20
C VAL A 30 -0.55 2.59 6.60
N ALA A 31 -0.67 1.49 5.84
CA ALA A 31 -1.54 0.38 6.20
C ALA A 31 -1.12 -0.28 7.51
N SER A 32 0.19 -0.51 7.74
CA SER A 32 0.67 -1.04 9.03
C SER A 32 0.26 -0.16 10.20
N SER A 33 0.35 1.17 10.06
CA SER A 33 -0.03 2.12 11.10
C SER A 33 -1.55 2.11 11.34
N ALA A 34 -2.37 2.01 10.30
CA ALA A 34 -3.82 1.89 10.42
C ALA A 34 -4.25 0.62 11.16
N HIS A 35 -3.44 -0.44 11.12
CA HIS A 35 -3.65 -1.71 11.82
C HIS A 35 -2.87 -1.83 13.15
N GLY A 36 -2.43 -0.72 13.73
CA GLY A 36 -1.88 -0.68 15.08
C GLY A 36 -0.36 -0.86 15.18
N VAL A 37 0.36 -1.01 14.08
CA VAL A 37 1.84 -1.01 14.05
C VAL A 37 2.32 0.40 13.74
N ALA A 38 2.35 1.25 14.77
CA ALA A 38 2.70 2.66 14.62
C ALA A 38 4.13 2.83 14.09
N ARG A 39 4.27 3.58 13.00
CA ARG A 39 5.55 3.86 12.37
C ARG A 39 5.55 5.21 11.67
N ALA A 40 6.59 6.01 11.92
CA ALA A 40 6.84 7.19 11.11
C ALA A 40 7.28 6.78 9.70
N SER A 41 6.65 7.32 8.67
CA SER A 41 7.06 7.15 7.28
C SER A 41 7.27 8.50 6.61
N LEU A 42 8.21 8.54 5.65
CA LEU A 42 8.50 9.69 4.81
C LEU A 42 7.84 9.59 3.43
N ASP A 43 7.16 8.47 3.19
CA ASP A 43 6.50 8.09 1.95
C ASP A 43 5.18 7.39 2.21
N ALA A 44 4.34 7.35 1.21
CA ALA A 44 3.12 6.55 1.20
C ALA A 44 3.10 5.63 -0.02
N ASP A 45 2.77 4.37 0.21
CA ASP A 45 2.59 3.37 -0.84
C ASP A 45 1.11 3.33 -1.24
N VAL A 46 0.83 3.56 -2.51
CA VAL A 46 -0.51 3.50 -3.10
C VAL A 46 -0.52 2.45 -4.19
N VAL A 47 -1.38 1.46 -4.08
CA VAL A 47 -1.65 0.52 -5.16
C VAL A 47 -2.85 1.03 -5.94
N ALA A 48 -2.72 1.16 -7.28
CA ALA A 48 -3.77 1.71 -8.14
C ALA A 48 -3.96 0.88 -9.41
N ASP A 49 -5.19 0.63 -9.82
CA ASP A 49 -5.48 0.01 -11.13
C ASP A 49 -5.53 1.08 -12.23
N LEU A 50 -4.37 1.66 -12.50
CA LEU A 50 -4.20 2.75 -13.46
C LEU A 50 -4.00 2.22 -14.86
N ASP A 51 -4.93 2.54 -15.75
CA ASP A 51 -4.80 2.32 -17.19
C ASP A 51 -4.05 3.46 -17.86
N ALA A 52 -3.23 3.14 -18.89
CA ALA A 52 -2.42 4.12 -19.63
C ALA A 52 -3.26 5.25 -20.26
N SER A 53 -4.49 4.98 -20.64
CA SER A 53 -5.41 6.01 -21.19
C SER A 53 -5.81 7.09 -20.20
N LYS A 54 -5.65 6.85 -18.90
CA LYS A 54 -5.97 7.79 -17.82
C LYS A 54 -4.78 8.65 -17.37
N VAL A 55 -3.55 8.28 -17.78
CA VAL A 55 -2.31 8.90 -17.30
C VAL A 55 -2.27 10.41 -17.57
N ASP A 56 -2.54 10.86 -18.80
CA ASP A 56 -2.48 12.28 -19.13
C ASP A 56 -3.50 13.13 -18.36
N ARG A 57 -4.68 12.56 -18.09
CA ARG A 57 -5.70 13.24 -17.29
C ARG A 57 -5.29 13.35 -15.83
N LEU A 58 -4.74 12.28 -15.26
CA LEU A 58 -4.19 12.26 -13.92
C LEU A 58 -3.04 13.28 -13.79
N ALA A 59 -2.11 13.27 -14.72
CA ALA A 59 -0.99 14.21 -14.73
C ALA A 59 -1.44 15.66 -14.77
N ARG A 60 -2.44 16.00 -15.60
CA ARG A 60 -2.99 17.37 -15.65
C ARG A 60 -3.67 17.80 -14.36
N GLN A 61 -4.38 16.89 -13.67
CA GLN A 61 -5.03 17.20 -12.40
C GLN A 61 -4.03 17.46 -11.27
N LEU A 62 -2.88 16.78 -11.30
CA LEU A 62 -1.85 16.90 -10.28
C LEU A 62 -0.80 17.98 -10.59
N ALA A 63 -0.78 18.49 -11.82
CA ALA A 63 0.18 19.50 -12.24
C ALA A 63 0.09 20.75 -11.36
N GLY A 64 1.27 21.32 -11.02
CA GLY A 64 1.39 22.50 -10.17
C GLY A 64 1.45 22.23 -8.67
N ALA A 65 0.82 21.16 -8.18
CA ALA A 65 0.93 20.75 -6.78
C ALA A 65 1.94 19.60 -6.57
N TYR A 66 2.25 18.86 -7.64
CA TYR A 66 3.17 17.71 -7.61
C TYR A 66 4.23 17.79 -8.70
N TYR A 67 5.39 17.19 -8.40
CA TYR A 67 6.28 16.70 -9.45
C TYR A 67 5.62 15.45 -10.06
N VAL A 68 5.37 15.48 -11.37
CA VAL A 68 4.64 14.46 -12.12
C VAL A 68 5.48 13.95 -13.28
N PRO A 69 6.08 12.76 -13.20
CA PRO A 69 6.94 12.20 -14.25
C PRO A 69 6.10 11.47 -15.32
N VAL A 70 5.45 12.22 -16.21
CA VAL A 70 4.41 11.71 -17.14
C VAL A 70 4.89 10.52 -17.98
N GLU A 71 6.09 10.56 -18.52
CA GLU A 71 6.65 9.45 -19.32
C GLU A 71 6.84 8.18 -18.49
N GLN A 72 7.32 8.33 -17.24
CA GLN A 72 7.46 7.19 -16.32
C GLN A 72 6.10 6.64 -15.93
N MET A 73 5.09 7.50 -15.77
CA MET A 73 3.72 7.09 -15.47
C MET A 73 3.14 6.25 -16.61
N HIS A 74 3.33 6.66 -17.88
CA HIS A 74 2.92 5.89 -19.04
C HIS A 74 3.60 4.52 -19.07
N THR A 75 4.93 4.49 -18.92
CA THR A 75 5.69 3.24 -18.87
C THR A 75 5.20 2.35 -17.72
N ALA A 76 5.01 2.91 -16.53
CA ALA A 76 4.53 2.15 -15.39
C ALA A 76 3.11 1.60 -15.58
N ALA A 77 2.22 2.35 -16.21
CA ALA A 77 0.86 1.90 -16.48
C ALA A 77 0.82 0.73 -17.48
N VAL A 78 1.68 0.76 -18.51
CA VAL A 78 1.80 -0.32 -19.50
C VAL A 78 2.46 -1.56 -18.90
N ASP A 79 3.59 -1.37 -18.22
CA ASP A 79 4.44 -2.46 -17.70
C ASP A 79 4.00 -2.99 -16.34
N ARG A 80 2.94 -2.42 -15.75
CA ARG A 80 2.47 -2.73 -14.38
C ARG A 80 3.59 -2.60 -13.33
N ARG A 81 4.33 -1.49 -13.41
CA ARG A 81 5.42 -1.11 -12.50
C ARG A 81 4.99 0.00 -11.54
N SER A 82 5.95 0.72 -10.97
CA SER A 82 5.70 1.86 -10.10
C SER A 82 6.29 3.15 -10.65
N PHE A 83 5.72 4.26 -10.21
CA PHE A 83 6.25 5.62 -10.39
C PHE A 83 6.06 6.42 -9.10
N ASN A 84 6.76 7.55 -9.00
CA ASN A 84 6.70 8.38 -7.81
C ASN A 84 6.07 9.74 -8.13
N LEU A 85 5.24 10.23 -7.22
CA LEU A 85 4.79 11.61 -7.17
C LEU A 85 5.45 12.29 -5.97
N ILE A 86 5.78 13.60 -6.09
CA ILE A 86 6.30 14.36 -4.96
C ILE A 86 5.40 15.57 -4.77
N HIS A 87 4.75 15.67 -3.61
CA HIS A 87 3.95 16.84 -3.24
C HIS A 87 4.87 18.03 -2.95
N LEU A 88 4.81 19.07 -3.77
CA LEU A 88 5.79 20.15 -3.77
C LEU A 88 5.79 20.98 -2.48
N ALA A 89 4.63 21.14 -1.84
CA ALA A 89 4.52 21.94 -0.63
C ALA A 89 5.13 21.26 0.61
N THR A 90 5.04 19.92 0.71
CA THR A 90 5.53 19.16 1.88
C THR A 90 6.76 18.31 1.56
N MET A 91 7.16 18.24 0.30
CA MET A 91 8.18 17.32 -0.22
C MET A 91 7.89 15.84 0.08
N PHE A 92 6.61 15.52 0.34
CA PHE A 92 6.17 14.16 0.62
C PHE A 92 6.16 13.32 -0.66
N LYS A 93 6.77 12.15 -0.60
CA LYS A 93 6.83 11.21 -1.71
C LYS A 93 5.64 10.23 -1.64
N ILE A 94 5.01 10.00 -2.77
CA ILE A 94 3.97 8.98 -2.94
C ILE A 94 4.47 7.98 -3.99
N ASP A 95 4.65 6.75 -3.56
CA ASP A 95 5.00 5.64 -4.44
C ASP A 95 3.72 4.99 -4.96
N VAL A 96 3.44 5.15 -6.24
CA VAL A 96 2.27 4.55 -6.89
C VAL A 96 2.67 3.26 -7.58
N PHE A 97 2.17 2.14 -7.09
CA PHE A 97 2.33 0.82 -7.67
C PHE A 97 1.12 0.50 -8.54
N VAL A 98 1.35 0.32 -9.84
CA VAL A 98 0.27 -0.09 -10.74
C VAL A 98 -0.06 -1.55 -10.50
N SER A 99 -1.32 -1.83 -10.17
CA SER A 99 -1.81 -3.19 -9.89
C SER A 99 -1.47 -4.14 -11.04
N LYS A 100 -0.89 -5.30 -10.72
CA LYS A 100 -0.61 -6.34 -11.73
C LYS A 100 -1.87 -7.06 -12.21
N GLY A 101 -3.01 -6.85 -11.55
CA GLY A 101 -4.30 -7.46 -11.88
C GLY A 101 -4.34 -8.97 -11.63
N ARG A 102 -3.43 -9.52 -10.82
CA ARG A 102 -3.44 -10.94 -10.41
C ARG A 102 -4.68 -11.21 -9.55
N PRO A 103 -5.09 -12.47 -9.37
CA PRO A 103 -6.19 -12.81 -8.45
C PRO A 103 -6.01 -12.23 -7.04
N PHE A 104 -4.79 -12.28 -6.48
CA PHE A 104 -4.47 -11.66 -5.20
C PHE A 104 -4.69 -10.15 -5.20
N ASP A 105 -4.20 -9.44 -6.23
CA ASP A 105 -4.31 -7.97 -6.30
C ASP A 105 -5.77 -7.53 -6.33
N ARG A 106 -6.63 -8.26 -7.05
CA ARG A 106 -8.09 -8.00 -7.08
C ARG A 106 -8.74 -8.27 -5.72
N SER A 107 -8.39 -9.40 -5.10
CA SER A 107 -8.88 -9.74 -3.75
C SER A 107 -8.51 -8.66 -2.73
N ALA A 108 -7.27 -8.18 -2.74
CA ALA A 108 -6.81 -7.11 -1.85
C ALA A 108 -7.58 -5.79 -2.10
N ALA A 109 -7.82 -5.44 -3.36
CA ALA A 109 -8.59 -4.25 -3.71
C ALA A 109 -10.05 -4.35 -3.23
N ASP A 110 -10.70 -5.50 -3.37
CA ASP A 110 -12.08 -5.74 -2.92
C ASP A 110 -12.22 -5.74 -1.40
N ARG A 111 -11.14 -6.11 -0.68
CA ARG A 111 -11.08 -6.15 0.78
C ARG A 111 -10.66 -4.81 1.40
N ALA A 112 -10.13 -3.89 0.62
CA ALA A 112 -9.74 -2.56 1.14
C ALA A 112 -10.93 -1.84 1.76
N ARG A 113 -10.72 -1.19 2.90
CA ARG A 113 -11.75 -0.46 3.65
C ARG A 113 -11.33 0.96 3.94
N ARG A 114 -12.30 1.83 4.14
CA ARG A 114 -12.05 3.23 4.49
C ARG A 114 -11.59 3.34 5.94
N HIS A 115 -10.40 3.89 6.14
CA HIS A 115 -9.83 4.22 7.44
C HIS A 115 -9.57 5.72 7.53
N ALA A 116 -9.92 6.31 8.68
CA ALA A 116 -9.54 7.68 8.99
C ALA A 116 -8.03 7.73 9.28
N ILE A 117 -7.33 8.65 8.64
CA ILE A 117 -5.89 8.90 8.86
C ILE A 117 -5.76 10.34 9.39
N GLY A 118 -5.05 10.50 10.50
CA GLY A 118 -4.87 11.79 11.18
C GLY A 118 -5.80 11.98 12.38
N GLU A 119 -5.44 12.94 13.25
CA GLU A 119 -6.11 13.16 14.55
C GLU A 119 -7.54 13.74 14.44
N LEU A 120 -7.87 14.37 13.32
CA LEU A 120 -9.14 15.08 13.13
C LEU A 120 -10.12 14.37 12.18
N GLY A 121 -9.80 13.13 11.75
CA GLY A 121 -10.66 12.42 10.79
C GLY A 121 -10.72 13.08 9.40
N ASP A 122 -9.77 13.94 9.09
CA ASP A 122 -9.75 14.81 7.89
C ASP A 122 -9.60 14.04 6.56
N GLY A 123 -9.40 12.74 6.59
CA GLY A 123 -9.33 11.92 5.39
C GLY A 123 -9.63 10.45 5.67
N ALA A 124 -10.73 9.94 5.12
CA ALA A 124 -10.95 8.51 5.06
C ALA A 124 -10.45 8.00 3.71
N PHE A 125 -9.41 7.17 3.74
CA PHE A 125 -8.78 6.57 2.57
C PHE A 125 -9.05 5.07 2.54
N PHE A 126 -9.10 4.47 1.37
CA PHE A 126 -9.09 3.03 1.25
C PHE A 126 -7.72 2.50 1.68
N VAL A 127 -7.70 1.58 2.62
CA VAL A 127 -6.49 0.95 3.18
C VAL A 127 -6.61 -0.56 3.01
N ALA A 128 -5.52 -1.22 2.63
CA ALA A 128 -5.45 -2.68 2.58
C ALA A 128 -5.83 -3.30 3.92
N SER A 129 -6.41 -4.49 3.91
CA SER A 129 -6.65 -5.24 5.15
C SER A 129 -5.33 -5.60 5.86
N ALA A 130 -5.39 -5.98 7.12
CA ALA A 130 -4.21 -6.43 7.85
C ALA A 130 -3.57 -7.66 7.16
N GLU A 131 -4.39 -8.61 6.73
CA GLU A 131 -3.96 -9.81 6.03
C GLU A 131 -3.27 -9.48 4.70
N ASP A 132 -3.90 -8.62 3.89
CA ASP A 132 -3.34 -8.21 2.59
C ASP A 132 -2.04 -7.43 2.77
N THR A 133 -1.94 -6.63 3.84
CA THR A 133 -0.70 -5.93 4.21
C THR A 133 0.41 -6.91 4.59
N VAL A 134 0.11 -7.94 5.39
CA VAL A 134 1.05 -9.02 5.74
C VAL A 134 1.53 -9.73 4.48
N LEU A 135 0.61 -10.19 3.63
CA LEU A 135 0.92 -10.94 2.40
C LEU A 135 1.77 -10.13 1.42
N ALA A 136 1.41 -8.86 1.18
CA ALA A 136 2.19 -7.97 0.33
C ALA A 136 3.61 -7.76 0.90
N LYS A 137 3.76 -7.55 2.22
CA LYS A 137 5.07 -7.41 2.86
C LYS A 137 5.90 -8.68 2.79
N LEU A 138 5.30 -9.87 2.94
CA LEU A 138 5.99 -11.16 2.76
C LEU A 138 6.50 -11.30 1.32
N GLU A 139 5.68 -10.98 0.31
CA GLU A 139 6.09 -11.00 -1.09
C GLU A 139 7.27 -10.05 -1.34
N TRP A 140 7.19 -8.80 -0.87
CA TRP A 140 8.28 -7.84 -1.00
C TRP A 140 9.54 -8.24 -0.22
N PHE A 141 9.41 -8.84 0.96
CA PHE A 141 10.53 -9.35 1.74
C PHE A 141 11.26 -10.45 0.98
N ARG A 142 10.53 -11.40 0.37
CA ARG A 142 11.07 -12.45 -0.50
C ARG A 142 11.81 -11.86 -1.69
N LEU A 143 11.18 -10.92 -2.41
CA LEU A 143 11.77 -10.25 -3.57
C LEU A 143 13.03 -9.44 -3.21
N GLY A 144 13.10 -8.90 -2.01
CA GLY A 144 14.25 -8.17 -1.46
C GLY A 144 15.36 -9.05 -0.90
N GLY A 145 15.31 -10.38 -1.11
CA GLY A 145 16.31 -11.34 -0.63
C GLY A 145 16.26 -11.58 0.88
N GLU A 146 15.15 -11.29 1.53
CA GLU A 146 14.87 -11.60 2.94
C GLU A 146 15.84 -10.92 3.94
N THR A 147 16.37 -9.76 3.60
CA THR A 147 17.45 -9.10 4.37
C THR A 147 16.95 -7.95 5.27
N SER A 148 15.74 -7.44 5.06
CA SER A 148 15.23 -6.26 5.77
C SER A 148 14.62 -6.65 7.12
N GLU A 149 15.38 -6.57 8.21
CA GLU A 149 14.87 -6.76 9.57
C GLU A 149 13.66 -5.85 9.87
N ARG A 150 13.69 -4.62 9.37
CA ARG A 150 12.61 -3.65 9.55
C ARG A 150 11.29 -4.15 8.93
N GLN A 151 11.34 -4.70 7.71
CA GLN A 151 10.14 -5.28 7.08
C GLN A 151 9.67 -6.50 7.85
N TRP A 152 10.60 -7.33 8.31
CA TRP A 152 10.28 -8.51 9.09
C TRP A 152 9.52 -8.17 10.38
N TRP A 153 10.02 -7.22 11.15
CA TRP A 153 9.36 -6.80 12.39
C TRP A 153 8.02 -6.08 12.17
N ASP A 154 7.82 -5.40 11.03
CA ASP A 154 6.51 -4.88 10.63
C ASP A 154 5.50 -6.02 10.42
N ILE A 155 5.91 -7.11 9.74
CA ILE A 155 5.07 -8.31 9.50
C ILE A 155 4.69 -8.97 10.82
N VAL A 156 5.69 -9.25 11.64
CA VAL A 156 5.50 -9.86 12.97
C VAL A 156 4.60 -9.00 13.85
N GLY A 157 4.78 -7.68 13.81
CA GLY A 157 3.95 -6.72 14.54
C GLY A 157 2.49 -6.78 14.14
N LEU A 158 2.19 -6.83 12.84
CA LEU A 158 0.82 -6.96 12.32
C LEU A 158 0.14 -8.24 12.80
N LEU A 159 0.87 -9.36 12.78
CA LEU A 159 0.35 -10.65 13.24
C LEU A 159 0.13 -10.69 14.75
N ARG A 160 0.91 -9.95 15.55
CA ARG A 160 0.72 -9.84 17.01
C ARG A 160 -0.51 -9.01 17.39
N VAL A 161 -0.74 -7.92 16.69
CA VAL A 161 -1.87 -7.02 16.98
C VAL A 161 -3.19 -7.59 16.44
N GLY A 162 -3.13 -8.31 15.32
CA GLY A 162 -4.29 -8.88 14.64
C GLY A 162 -4.81 -10.16 15.29
N ALA A 163 -5.46 -10.06 16.47
CA ALA A 163 -6.01 -11.22 17.18
C ALA A 163 -7.04 -12.03 16.35
N ASP A 164 -7.74 -11.37 15.43
CA ASP A 164 -8.82 -11.93 14.60
C ASP A 164 -8.44 -12.05 13.11
N THR A 165 -7.16 -12.32 12.81
CA THR A 165 -6.74 -12.49 11.41
C THR A 165 -7.37 -13.71 10.78
N ASP A 166 -7.84 -13.58 9.54
CA ASP A 166 -8.38 -14.70 8.73
C ASP A 166 -7.23 -15.63 8.31
N ARG A 167 -6.91 -16.62 9.17
CA ARG A 167 -5.83 -17.58 8.93
C ARG A 167 -6.03 -18.39 7.65
N PRO A 168 -7.24 -18.93 7.33
CA PRO A 168 -7.50 -19.58 6.05
C PRO A 168 -7.17 -18.71 4.84
N TYR A 169 -7.55 -17.45 4.86
CA TYR A 169 -7.23 -16.47 3.82
C TYR A 169 -5.71 -16.26 3.67
N LEU A 170 -5.02 -16.05 4.79
CA LEU A 170 -3.56 -15.90 4.81
C LEU A 170 -2.86 -17.12 4.21
N ARG A 171 -3.27 -18.35 4.59
CA ARG A 171 -2.71 -19.59 4.06
C ARG A 171 -2.90 -19.70 2.56
N HIS A 172 -4.12 -19.51 2.09
CA HIS A 172 -4.47 -19.63 0.67
C HIS A 172 -3.59 -18.72 -0.20
N TRP A 173 -3.48 -17.44 0.19
CA TRP A 173 -2.71 -16.50 -0.61
C TRP A 173 -1.20 -16.62 -0.40
N ALA A 174 -0.74 -17.02 0.77
CA ALA A 174 0.69 -17.28 1.00
C ALA A 174 1.21 -18.44 0.13
N GLU A 175 0.40 -19.50 -0.05
CA GLU A 175 0.70 -20.57 -0.99
C GLU A 175 0.75 -20.06 -2.44
N THR A 176 -0.26 -19.30 -2.85
CA THR A 176 -0.35 -18.73 -4.20
C THR A 176 0.82 -17.79 -4.52
N LEU A 177 1.27 -17.01 -3.54
CA LEU A 177 2.38 -16.07 -3.67
C LEU A 177 3.76 -16.72 -3.43
N GLY A 178 3.82 -17.99 -3.02
CA GLY A 178 5.07 -18.70 -2.74
C GLY A 178 5.79 -18.20 -1.50
N VAL A 179 5.05 -17.75 -0.47
CA VAL A 179 5.59 -17.19 0.79
C VAL A 179 5.07 -17.90 2.05
N ASN A 180 4.56 -19.12 1.89
CA ASN A 180 3.95 -19.86 3.01
C ASN A 180 4.95 -20.18 4.13
N ASP A 181 6.21 -20.51 3.78
CA ASP A 181 7.30 -20.72 4.72
C ASP A 181 7.64 -19.45 5.53
N LEU A 182 7.59 -18.28 4.88
CA LEU A 182 7.77 -16.99 5.55
C LEU A 182 6.58 -16.66 6.47
N LEU A 183 5.37 -17.01 6.07
CA LEU A 183 4.18 -16.84 6.92
C LEU A 183 4.29 -17.70 8.18
N ASP A 184 4.71 -18.96 8.05
CA ASP A 184 4.91 -19.84 9.19
C ASP A 184 5.96 -19.31 10.16
N ARG A 185 7.11 -18.89 9.64
CA ARG A 185 8.16 -18.25 10.42
C ARG A 185 7.63 -17.00 11.13
N ALA A 186 6.86 -16.14 10.44
CA ALA A 186 6.33 -14.92 11.02
C ALA A 186 5.32 -15.21 12.14
N TRP A 187 4.49 -16.27 12.03
CA TRP A 187 3.60 -16.69 13.10
C TRP A 187 4.35 -17.16 14.34
N ILE A 188 5.41 -17.95 14.18
CA ILE A 188 6.26 -18.38 15.30
C ILE A 188 6.86 -17.17 16.00
N ASP A 189 7.45 -16.24 15.23
CA ASP A 189 8.09 -15.03 15.77
C ASP A 189 7.04 -14.06 16.40
N ALA A 190 5.78 -14.14 15.98
CA ALA A 190 4.67 -13.43 16.59
C ALA A 190 4.15 -14.10 17.89
N GLY A 191 4.60 -15.32 18.21
CA GLY A 191 4.19 -16.07 19.40
C GLY A 191 2.94 -16.92 19.20
N HIS A 192 2.53 -17.19 17.96
CA HIS A 192 1.41 -18.07 17.65
C HIS A 192 1.88 -19.52 17.46
N GLN A 193 1.02 -20.47 17.79
CA GLN A 193 1.19 -21.87 17.37
C GLN A 193 0.74 -22.03 15.92
N ILE A 194 1.48 -22.81 15.14
CA ILE A 194 1.21 -23.10 13.72
C ILE A 194 0.12 -24.20 13.63
#